data_e71bc2107d44e9a524d059cbdd382237
#
_entry.id   e71bc2107d44e9a524d059cbdd382237
#
_cell.length_a   1.000
_cell.length_b   1.000
_cell.length_c   1.000
_cell.angle_alpha   90.00
_cell.angle_beta   90.00
_cell.angle_gamma   90.00
#
_symmetry.space_group_name_H-M   'P 1'
#
loop_
_entity.id
_entity.type
_entity.pdbx_description
1 polymer ?
#
loop_
_entity_poly.entity_id
_entity_poly.type
_entity_poly.pdbx_seq_one_letter_code
_entity_poly.pdbx_strand_id
1 'polypeptide(L)'
;RGIEFMRQMGFITPLEKEEKLMDRYASDEHRASHSKTNVWPEGKMPDAQAEQCTPYIEWHMPKQLKTKAIQIIYSGGAYTGNDPDGFEVAPARRYLNEKGMAVVTLKYRTPRPTGLAKHTTAWQDLQRTVKMVRKEAESRGLDPNRIGIMGCSAGGHLTLMGVTSSRHQSYWPIDDTDKLSCKVQWGVGIYPAYALTDG
;
A
#
# COMPACT_ATOMS: atom_id res chain seq x y z
N ARG A 1 6.60 -2.57 -30.91
CA ARG A 1 8.04 -2.67 -31.29
C ARG A 1 8.98 -2.53 -30.07
N GLY A 2 8.75 -1.61 -29.14
CA GLY A 2 9.61 -1.40 -27.95
C GLY A 2 9.63 -2.58 -26.96
N ILE A 3 8.47 -3.17 -26.69
CA ILE A 3 8.34 -4.30 -25.75
C ILE A 3 9.07 -5.54 -26.28
N GLU A 4 8.95 -5.83 -27.58
CA GLU A 4 9.64 -6.97 -28.20
C GLU A 4 11.15 -6.81 -28.17
N PHE A 5 11.65 -5.60 -28.42
CA PHE A 5 13.08 -5.27 -28.27
C PHE A 5 13.55 -5.51 -26.82
N MET A 6 12.79 -5.05 -25.84
CA MET A 6 13.11 -5.23 -24.43
C MET A 6 13.14 -6.72 -24.02
N ARG A 7 12.25 -7.56 -24.59
CA ARG A 7 12.29 -9.01 -24.40
C ARG A 7 13.54 -9.65 -25.01
N GLN A 8 13.84 -9.29 -26.26
CA GLN A 8 15.03 -9.81 -26.97
C GLN A 8 16.35 -9.46 -26.25
N MET A 9 16.41 -8.31 -25.61
CA MET A 9 17.54 -7.85 -24.81
C MET A 9 17.57 -8.43 -23.38
N GLY A 10 16.60 -9.25 -23.00
CA GLY A 10 16.52 -9.87 -21.66
C GLY A 10 16.13 -8.92 -20.55
N PHE A 11 15.62 -7.71 -20.86
CA PHE A 11 15.16 -6.75 -19.87
C PHE A 11 13.76 -7.08 -19.32
N ILE A 12 12.99 -7.88 -20.05
CA ILE A 12 11.68 -8.41 -19.60
C ILE A 12 11.62 -9.93 -19.82
N THR A 13 10.90 -10.58 -18.92
CA THR A 13 10.72 -12.03 -18.91
C THR A 13 9.97 -12.49 -20.17
N PRO A 14 10.31 -13.64 -20.78
CA PRO A 14 9.51 -14.22 -21.86
C PRO A 14 8.06 -14.47 -21.43
N LEU A 15 7.10 -14.25 -22.35
CA LEU A 15 5.64 -14.38 -22.12
C LEU A 15 5.26 -15.66 -21.38
N GLU A 16 5.82 -16.82 -21.76
CA GLU A 16 5.55 -18.11 -21.10
C GLU A 16 5.96 -18.14 -19.61
N LYS A 17 6.98 -17.39 -19.24
CA LYS A 17 7.37 -17.23 -17.82
C LYS A 17 6.47 -16.25 -17.11
N GLU A 18 6.01 -15.21 -17.80
CA GLU A 18 5.04 -14.25 -17.26
C GLU A 18 3.70 -14.91 -16.99
N GLU A 19 3.17 -15.69 -17.93
CA GLU A 19 1.92 -16.45 -17.75
C GLU A 19 2.01 -17.44 -16.59
N LYS A 20 3.08 -18.24 -16.52
CA LYS A 20 3.33 -19.15 -15.38
C LYS A 20 3.53 -18.43 -14.05
N LEU A 21 4.14 -17.24 -14.08
CA LEU A 21 4.23 -16.38 -12.91
C LEU A 21 2.85 -15.84 -12.51
N MET A 22 2.05 -15.35 -13.47
CA MET A 22 0.71 -14.82 -13.21
C MET A 22 -0.24 -15.89 -12.71
N ASP A 23 -0.22 -17.11 -13.30
CA ASP A 23 -1.00 -18.27 -12.83
C ASP A 23 -0.59 -18.67 -11.39
N ARG A 24 0.68 -18.60 -11.08
CA ARG A 24 1.21 -18.85 -9.74
C ARG A 24 0.79 -17.78 -8.73
N TYR A 25 0.51 -16.55 -9.20
CA TYR A 25 0.03 -15.43 -8.38
C TYR A 25 -1.49 -15.39 -8.26
N ALA A 26 -2.21 -15.97 -9.23
CA ALA A 26 -3.67 -16.03 -9.27
C ALA A 26 -4.27 -17.23 -8.52
N SER A 27 -3.45 -18.14 -7.96
CA SER A 27 -3.96 -19.32 -7.26
C SER A 27 -4.80 -18.94 -6.05
N ASP A 28 -5.99 -19.50 -5.93
CA ASP A 28 -7.03 -19.23 -4.94
C ASP A 28 -6.58 -19.41 -3.47
N GLU A 29 -5.51 -20.17 -3.21
CA GLU A 29 -4.92 -20.31 -1.88
C GLU A 29 -4.45 -18.98 -1.26
N HIS A 30 -4.22 -17.95 -2.07
CA HIS A 30 -3.82 -16.62 -1.59
C HIS A 30 -4.99 -15.67 -1.39
N ARG A 31 -6.18 -15.99 -1.89
CA ARG A 31 -7.41 -15.22 -1.66
C ARG A 31 -8.16 -15.64 -0.39
N ALA A 32 -7.84 -16.82 0.15
CA ALA A 32 -8.52 -17.36 1.31
C ALA A 32 -8.04 -16.69 2.61
N SER A 33 -8.94 -16.02 3.29
CA SER A 33 -8.94 -15.71 4.73
C SER A 33 -8.20 -14.47 5.24
N HIS A 34 -8.00 -13.42 4.47
CA HIS A 34 -7.57 -12.15 5.05
C HIS A 34 -8.78 -11.26 5.34
N SER A 35 -9.05 -11.00 6.62
CA SER A 35 -10.12 -10.09 7.00
C SER A 35 -9.76 -8.66 6.64
N LYS A 36 -10.62 -8.02 5.82
CA LYS A 36 -10.53 -6.59 5.53
C LYS A 36 -10.88 -5.78 6.77
N THR A 37 -10.03 -4.82 7.10
CA THR A 37 -10.30 -3.86 8.16
C THR A 37 -10.40 -2.47 7.55
N ASN A 38 -11.54 -1.81 7.70
CA ASN A 38 -11.73 -0.46 7.20
C ASN A 38 -10.76 0.51 7.88
N VAL A 39 -10.18 1.41 7.11
CA VAL A 39 -9.25 2.42 7.61
C VAL A 39 -9.94 3.41 8.53
N TRP A 40 -11.19 3.75 8.25
CA TRP A 40 -11.97 4.72 9.00
C TRP A 40 -13.15 4.06 9.70
N PRO A 41 -13.47 4.50 10.93
CA PRO A 41 -14.74 4.14 11.55
C PRO A 41 -15.92 4.65 10.71
N GLU A 42 -17.03 3.97 10.78
CA GLU A 42 -18.24 4.34 10.05
C GLU A 42 -18.64 5.82 10.31
N GLY A 43 -18.92 6.55 9.25
CA GLY A 43 -19.28 7.97 9.28
C GLY A 43 -18.16 8.93 9.71
N LYS A 44 -16.92 8.47 9.88
CA LYS A 44 -15.77 9.27 10.34
C LYS A 44 -14.69 9.53 9.28
N MET A 45 -14.91 9.11 8.04
CA MET A 45 -13.94 9.28 6.95
C MET A 45 -13.83 10.76 6.57
N PRO A 46 -12.66 11.42 6.69
CA PRO A 46 -12.49 12.82 6.33
C PRO A 46 -12.60 13.00 4.83
N ASP A 47 -13.12 14.15 4.38
CA ASP A 47 -13.29 14.50 2.96
C ASP A 47 -13.95 13.39 2.13
N ALA A 48 -14.92 12.68 2.72
CA ALA A 48 -15.61 11.57 2.07
C ALA A 48 -16.39 12.03 0.83
N GLN A 49 -16.22 11.32 -0.28
CA GLN A 49 -16.95 11.56 -1.54
C GLN A 49 -17.62 10.25 -2.00
N ALA A 50 -18.85 10.37 -2.48
CA ALA A 50 -19.71 9.21 -2.79
C ALA A 50 -19.12 8.26 -3.85
N GLU A 51 -18.35 8.80 -4.81
CA GLU A 51 -17.71 8.05 -5.89
C GLU A 51 -16.44 7.30 -5.44
N GLN A 52 -15.91 7.60 -4.26
CA GLN A 52 -14.69 6.95 -3.78
C GLN A 52 -14.97 5.61 -3.13
N CYS A 53 -14.06 4.65 -3.36
CA CYS A 53 -14.12 3.36 -2.67
C CYS A 53 -13.86 3.51 -1.17
N THR A 54 -14.38 2.60 -0.37
CA THR A 54 -14.04 2.48 1.06
C THR A 54 -12.61 1.95 1.20
N PRO A 55 -11.71 2.70 1.86
CA PRO A 55 -10.34 2.24 2.06
C PRO A 55 -10.26 1.17 3.15
N TYR A 56 -9.41 0.17 2.93
CA TYR A 56 -9.20 -0.92 3.87
C TYR A 56 -7.76 -1.41 3.87
N ILE A 57 -7.40 -2.12 4.91
CA ILE A 57 -6.14 -2.86 5.02
C ILE A 57 -6.40 -4.36 5.17
N GLU A 58 -5.43 -5.15 4.74
CA GLU A 58 -5.36 -6.58 5.00
C GLU A 58 -3.98 -6.95 5.55
N TRP A 59 -3.96 -7.74 6.61
CA TRP A 59 -2.75 -8.28 7.19
C TRP A 59 -2.38 -9.62 6.54
N HIS A 60 -1.13 -9.74 6.12
CA HIS A 60 -0.55 -10.95 5.57
C HIS A 60 0.61 -11.39 6.45
N MET A 61 0.33 -12.32 7.35
CA MET A 61 1.35 -12.85 8.25
C MET A 61 2.13 -13.99 7.57
N PRO A 62 3.46 -14.02 7.68
CA PRO A 62 4.25 -15.13 7.17
C PRO A 62 4.00 -16.41 7.99
N LYS A 63 4.21 -17.58 7.38
CA LYS A 63 4.14 -18.86 8.10
C LYS A 63 5.09 -18.91 9.29
N GLN A 64 6.23 -18.25 9.19
CA GLN A 64 7.22 -18.11 10.26
C GLN A 64 7.78 -16.67 10.24
N LEU A 65 7.61 -15.96 11.34
CA LEU A 65 8.24 -14.64 11.52
C LEU A 65 9.75 -14.81 11.67
N LYS A 66 10.52 -14.15 10.80
CA LYS A 66 11.99 -14.03 10.88
C LYS A 66 12.43 -12.62 11.23
N THR A 67 11.52 -11.65 11.17
CA THR A 67 11.74 -10.27 11.56
C THR A 67 10.49 -9.70 12.20
N LYS A 68 10.65 -8.76 13.11
CA LYS A 68 9.56 -8.00 13.70
C LYS A 68 9.17 -6.77 12.88
N ALA A 69 9.78 -6.58 11.71
CA ALA A 69 9.46 -5.47 10.82
C ALA A 69 8.14 -5.70 10.07
N ILE A 70 7.49 -4.61 9.68
CA ILE A 70 6.22 -4.59 8.96
C ILE A 70 6.42 -3.78 7.69
N GLN A 71 5.96 -4.32 6.56
CA GLN A 71 5.93 -3.58 5.29
C GLN A 71 4.48 -3.31 4.89
N ILE A 72 4.10 -2.05 4.79
CA ILE A 72 2.83 -1.65 4.18
C ILE A 72 3.08 -1.50 2.68
N ILE A 73 2.23 -2.11 1.84
CA ILE A 73 2.36 -2.08 0.38
C ILE A 73 1.05 -1.63 -0.25
N TYR A 74 1.16 -0.83 -1.30
CA TYR A 74 0.02 -0.38 -2.10
C TYR A 74 0.42 -0.14 -3.56
N SER A 75 -0.54 -0.30 -4.47
CA SER A 75 -0.31 -0.14 -5.92
C SER A 75 -0.33 1.32 -6.36
N GLY A 76 0.04 1.53 -7.62
CA GLY A 76 -0.17 2.78 -8.34
C GLY A 76 -1.60 2.95 -8.85
N GLY A 77 -1.73 3.48 -10.08
CA GLY A 77 -3.00 3.70 -10.76
C GLY A 77 -3.42 5.16 -10.85
N ALA A 78 -2.45 6.09 -10.87
CA ALA A 78 -2.66 7.53 -11.07
C ALA A 78 -3.69 8.18 -10.12
N TYR A 79 -3.95 7.58 -8.97
CA TYR A 79 -5.05 7.91 -8.04
C TYR A 79 -6.45 7.80 -8.66
N THR A 80 -6.60 7.18 -9.82
CA THR A 80 -7.90 6.91 -10.44
C THR A 80 -8.46 5.55 -10.09
N GLY A 81 -7.58 4.60 -9.80
CA GLY A 81 -7.87 3.26 -9.30
C GLY A 81 -6.64 2.72 -8.58
N ASN A 82 -6.81 1.65 -7.82
CA ASN A 82 -5.71 0.85 -7.28
C ASN A 82 -6.18 -0.60 -7.07
N ASP A 83 -5.24 -1.52 -7.15
CA ASP A 83 -5.50 -2.94 -6.95
C ASP A 83 -4.52 -3.52 -5.92
N PRO A 84 -4.97 -3.82 -4.69
CA PRO A 84 -4.14 -4.37 -3.64
C PRO A 84 -3.70 -5.83 -3.89
N ASP A 85 -4.29 -6.50 -4.87
CA ASP A 85 -3.95 -7.87 -5.29
C ASP A 85 -3.30 -7.92 -6.68
N GLY A 86 -3.10 -6.76 -7.30
CA GLY A 86 -2.53 -6.64 -8.64
C GLY A 86 -1.04 -6.94 -8.71
N PHE A 87 -0.52 -6.94 -9.94
CA PHE A 87 0.87 -7.29 -10.26
C PHE A 87 1.93 -6.42 -9.58
N GLU A 88 1.60 -5.22 -9.16
CA GLU A 88 2.51 -4.33 -8.41
C GLU A 88 2.63 -4.72 -6.93
N VAL A 89 1.64 -5.39 -6.35
CA VAL A 89 1.54 -5.68 -4.92
C VAL A 89 1.75 -7.15 -4.61
N ALA A 90 1.03 -8.05 -5.29
CA ALA A 90 1.02 -9.46 -4.96
C ALA A 90 2.40 -10.14 -4.99
N PRO A 91 3.29 -9.90 -5.98
CA PRO A 91 4.63 -10.48 -5.99
C PRO A 91 5.50 -10.03 -4.83
N ALA A 92 5.49 -8.72 -4.51
CA ALA A 92 6.25 -8.17 -3.40
C ALA A 92 5.74 -8.68 -2.05
N ARG A 93 4.42 -8.74 -1.87
CA ARG A 93 3.77 -9.32 -0.69
C ARG A 93 4.22 -10.75 -0.45
N ARG A 94 4.14 -11.61 -1.48
CA ARG A 94 4.56 -13.00 -1.41
C ARG A 94 6.03 -13.10 -1.05
N TYR A 95 6.89 -12.42 -1.79
CA TYR A 95 8.33 -12.45 -1.55
C TYR A 95 8.70 -12.10 -0.11
N LEU A 96 8.13 -11.01 0.42
CA LEU A 96 8.41 -10.58 1.79
C LEU A 96 7.87 -11.57 2.83
N ASN A 97 6.68 -12.14 2.62
CA ASN A 97 6.14 -13.19 3.48
C ASN A 97 7.01 -14.46 3.47
N GLU A 98 7.50 -14.89 2.32
CA GLU A 98 8.46 -16.02 2.20
C GLU A 98 9.76 -15.74 2.95
N LYS A 99 10.19 -14.47 3.02
CA LYS A 99 11.35 -14.04 3.82
C LYS A 99 11.05 -13.89 5.30
N GLY A 100 9.80 -14.12 5.72
CA GLY A 100 9.39 -14.08 7.13
C GLY A 100 9.08 -12.67 7.64
N MET A 101 8.74 -11.74 6.76
CA MET A 101 8.30 -10.38 7.10
C MET A 101 6.77 -10.28 7.04
N ALA A 102 6.15 -9.64 8.02
CA ALA A 102 4.73 -9.29 7.97
C ALA A 102 4.48 -8.19 6.94
N VAL A 103 3.40 -8.35 6.17
CA VAL A 103 2.98 -7.38 5.16
C VAL A 103 1.56 -6.93 5.45
N VAL A 104 1.29 -5.66 5.21
CA VAL A 104 -0.05 -5.07 5.22
C VAL A 104 -0.30 -4.49 3.83
N THR A 105 -1.37 -4.90 3.16
CA THR A 105 -1.80 -4.25 1.93
C THR A 105 -2.80 -3.14 2.25
N LEU A 106 -2.67 -2.01 1.57
CA LEU A 106 -3.59 -0.89 1.69
C LEU A 106 -4.30 -0.67 0.35
N LYS A 107 -5.63 -0.73 0.38
CA LYS A 107 -6.47 -0.12 -0.64
C LYS A 107 -6.81 1.30 -0.18
N TYR A 108 -6.13 2.30 -0.74
CA TYR A 108 -6.44 3.70 -0.47
C TYR A 108 -7.61 4.18 -1.33
N ARG A 109 -8.24 5.29 -0.97
CA ARG A 109 -9.37 5.86 -1.71
C ARG A 109 -9.02 6.24 -3.14
N THR A 110 -9.84 5.78 -4.05
CA THR A 110 -9.89 6.13 -5.47
C THR A 110 -11.35 6.18 -5.92
N PRO A 111 -11.69 6.96 -6.96
CA PRO A 111 -10.82 7.86 -7.74
C PRO A 111 -10.34 9.08 -6.94
N ARG A 112 -9.53 9.94 -7.57
CA ARG A 112 -9.07 11.23 -6.99
C ARG A 112 -10.24 12.04 -6.47
N PRO A 113 -10.06 12.79 -5.37
CA PRO A 113 -11.11 13.66 -4.87
C PRO A 113 -11.36 14.84 -5.83
N THR A 114 -12.61 15.25 -5.96
CA THR A 114 -13.01 16.48 -6.65
C THR A 114 -12.78 17.68 -5.73
N GLY A 115 -12.20 18.76 -6.26
CA GLY A 115 -11.98 19.99 -5.50
C GLY A 115 -10.82 19.98 -4.50
N LEU A 116 -10.05 18.90 -4.46
CA LEU A 116 -8.85 18.74 -3.62
C LEU A 116 -7.67 18.27 -4.46
N ALA A 117 -6.45 18.36 -3.89
CA ALA A 117 -5.27 17.80 -4.54
C ALA A 117 -5.43 16.28 -4.75
N LYS A 118 -4.94 15.76 -5.87
CA LYS A 118 -5.14 14.38 -6.35
C LYS A 118 -4.83 13.29 -5.31
N HIS A 119 -3.88 13.58 -4.45
CA HIS A 119 -3.37 12.65 -3.44
C HIS A 119 -4.01 12.84 -2.06
N THR A 120 -4.81 13.86 -1.83
CA THR A 120 -5.26 14.27 -0.48
C THR A 120 -5.89 13.12 0.29
N THR A 121 -6.92 12.49 -0.26
CA THR A 121 -7.64 11.42 0.43
C THR A 121 -6.79 10.15 0.59
N ALA A 122 -5.98 9.81 -0.42
CA ALA A 122 -5.05 8.68 -0.35
C ALA A 122 -3.96 8.91 0.74
N TRP A 123 -3.50 10.14 0.91
CA TRP A 123 -2.53 10.49 1.94
C TRP A 123 -3.12 10.41 3.35
N GLN A 124 -4.37 10.84 3.53
CA GLN A 124 -5.11 10.65 4.78
C GLN A 124 -5.20 9.16 5.14
N ASP A 125 -5.57 8.32 4.16
CA ASP A 125 -5.68 6.88 4.33
C ASP A 125 -4.34 6.24 4.70
N LEU A 126 -3.23 6.65 4.07
CA LEU A 126 -1.90 6.16 4.40
C LEU A 126 -1.49 6.54 5.83
N GLN A 127 -1.67 7.81 6.23
CA GLN A 127 -1.32 8.24 7.58
C GLN A 127 -2.11 7.47 8.64
N ARG A 128 -3.41 7.29 8.42
CA ARG A 128 -4.26 6.51 9.31
C ARG A 128 -3.84 5.05 9.35
N THR A 129 -3.54 4.46 8.20
CA THR A 129 -3.06 3.07 8.09
C THR A 129 -1.78 2.85 8.90
N VAL A 130 -0.80 3.72 8.81
CA VAL A 130 0.45 3.60 9.60
C VAL A 130 0.16 3.61 11.10
N LYS A 131 -0.76 4.46 11.56
CA LYS A 131 -1.18 4.52 12.97
C LYS A 131 -1.91 3.24 13.41
N MET A 132 -2.81 2.72 12.58
CA MET A 132 -3.52 1.45 12.85
C MET A 132 -2.54 0.28 12.95
N VAL A 133 -1.64 0.16 11.97
CA VAL A 133 -0.60 -0.88 11.96
C VAL A 133 0.30 -0.78 13.19
N ARG A 134 0.68 0.42 13.59
CA ARG A 134 1.47 0.66 14.80
C ARG A 134 0.73 0.22 16.06
N LYS A 135 -0.57 0.51 16.15
CA LYS A 135 -1.43 0.13 17.27
C LYS A 135 -1.52 -1.38 17.44
N GLU A 136 -1.60 -2.11 16.32
CA GLU A 136 -1.79 -3.55 16.32
C GLU A 136 -0.48 -4.37 16.35
N ALA A 137 0.68 -3.74 16.14
CA ALA A 137 1.95 -4.42 15.95
C ALA A 137 2.31 -5.35 17.12
N GLU A 138 2.28 -4.86 18.35
CA GLU A 138 2.69 -5.63 19.53
C GLU A 138 1.82 -6.85 19.75
N SER A 139 0.50 -6.76 19.59
CA SER A 139 -0.42 -7.88 19.72
C SER A 139 -0.19 -8.99 18.69
N ARG A 140 0.50 -8.67 17.59
CA ARG A 140 0.92 -9.60 16.53
C ARG A 140 2.37 -10.08 16.66
N GLY A 141 3.06 -9.73 17.77
CA GLY A 141 4.47 -10.07 17.98
C GLY A 141 5.45 -9.25 17.15
N LEU A 142 5.03 -8.10 16.64
CA LEU A 142 5.79 -7.21 15.77
C LEU A 142 6.27 -5.96 16.52
N ASP A 143 7.21 -5.21 15.94
CA ASP A 143 7.75 -3.99 16.54
C ASP A 143 7.06 -2.75 15.94
N PRO A 144 6.32 -1.95 16.75
CA PRO A 144 5.64 -0.75 16.31
C PRO A 144 6.59 0.34 15.79
N ASN A 145 7.89 0.22 16.05
CA ASN A 145 8.92 1.14 15.60
C ASN A 145 9.69 0.63 14.36
N ARG A 146 9.22 -0.44 13.73
CA ARG A 146 9.83 -1.01 12.52
C ARG A 146 8.80 -1.19 11.40
N ILE A 147 8.24 -0.06 10.97
CA ILE A 147 7.22 0.02 9.91
C ILE A 147 7.81 0.73 8.69
N GLY A 148 7.74 0.08 7.54
CA GLY A 148 8.06 0.66 6.24
C GLY A 148 6.85 0.76 5.34
N ILE A 149 6.94 1.61 4.32
CA ILE A 149 5.93 1.78 3.29
C ILE A 149 6.55 1.54 1.90
N MET A 150 5.76 1.00 0.98
CA MET A 150 6.21 0.71 -0.39
C MET A 150 5.06 0.92 -1.36
N GLY A 151 5.33 1.60 -2.46
CA GLY A 151 4.35 1.81 -3.51
C GLY A 151 4.96 2.04 -4.88
N CYS A 152 4.15 1.80 -5.92
CA CYS A 152 4.51 1.91 -7.32
C CYS A 152 3.82 3.12 -7.96
N SER A 153 4.46 3.79 -8.93
CA SER A 153 3.88 4.90 -9.70
C SER A 153 3.24 5.98 -8.80
N ALA A 154 1.93 6.19 -8.85
CA ALA A 154 1.21 7.08 -7.93
C ALA A 154 1.36 6.65 -6.46
N GLY A 155 1.39 5.33 -6.18
CA GLY A 155 1.73 4.79 -4.87
C GLY A 155 3.18 5.10 -4.49
N GLY A 156 4.11 5.13 -5.45
CA GLY A 156 5.48 5.59 -5.24
C GLY A 156 5.54 7.07 -4.84
N HIS A 157 4.76 7.93 -5.48
CA HIS A 157 4.58 9.32 -5.06
C HIS A 157 4.03 9.42 -3.63
N LEU A 158 2.98 8.66 -3.33
CA LEU A 158 2.39 8.58 -1.98
C LEU A 158 3.42 8.09 -0.93
N THR A 159 4.32 7.18 -1.30
CA THR A 159 5.43 6.73 -0.45
C THR A 159 6.39 7.88 -0.14
N LEU A 160 6.78 8.67 -1.13
CA LEU A 160 7.65 9.83 -0.91
C LEU A 160 7.00 10.83 0.04
N MET A 161 5.71 11.13 -0.14
CA MET A 161 4.96 11.97 0.80
C MET A 161 4.95 11.39 2.21
N GLY A 162 4.69 10.10 2.37
CA GLY A 162 4.68 9.42 3.67
C GLY A 162 6.01 9.49 4.41
N VAL A 163 7.15 9.42 3.69
CA VAL A 163 8.50 9.52 4.30
C VAL A 163 8.87 10.95 4.63
N THR A 164 8.61 11.90 3.73
CA THR A 164 9.10 13.28 3.84
C THR A 164 8.19 14.18 4.65
N SER A 165 6.88 13.92 4.63
CA SER A 165 5.86 14.81 5.19
C SER A 165 5.09 14.21 6.37
N SER A 166 5.68 13.25 7.07
CA SER A 166 5.04 12.58 8.22
C SER A 166 4.71 13.53 9.39
N ARG A 167 5.30 14.73 9.43
CA ARG A 167 4.96 15.77 10.42
C ARG A 167 3.75 16.61 10.03
N HIS A 168 3.33 16.57 8.77
CA HIS A 168 2.15 17.26 8.27
C HIS A 168 0.91 16.41 8.56
N GLN A 169 0.01 16.94 9.35
CA GLN A 169 -1.28 16.30 9.62
C GLN A 169 -2.22 16.51 8.43
N SER A 170 -2.63 15.43 7.78
CA SER A 170 -3.50 15.49 6.60
C SER A 170 -4.99 15.51 6.94
N TYR A 171 -5.38 15.24 8.19
CA TYR A 171 -6.76 15.23 8.68
C TYR A 171 -6.79 15.50 10.19
N TRP A 172 -7.95 15.93 10.71
CA TRP A 172 -8.15 16.12 12.15
C TRP A 172 -8.29 14.77 12.89
N PRO A 173 -7.66 14.62 14.08
CA PRO A 173 -7.79 13.39 14.87
C PRO A 173 -9.24 12.99 15.13
N ILE A 174 -9.55 11.70 15.00
CA ILE A 174 -10.90 11.14 15.11
C ILE A 174 -11.06 10.31 16.38
N ASP A 175 -10.02 9.57 16.74
CA ASP A 175 -10.02 8.68 17.91
C ASP A 175 -8.61 8.51 18.50
N ASP A 176 -8.46 7.64 19.50
CA ASP A 176 -7.19 7.39 20.18
C ASP A 176 -6.09 6.83 19.26
N THR A 177 -6.44 6.19 18.15
CA THR A 177 -5.46 5.72 17.16
C THR A 177 -4.68 6.90 16.57
N ASP A 178 -5.32 8.06 16.46
CA ASP A 178 -4.71 9.26 15.88
C ASP A 178 -3.72 9.98 16.81
N LYS A 179 -3.64 9.57 18.07
CA LYS A 179 -2.57 9.99 18.97
C LYS A 179 -1.22 9.35 18.65
N LEU A 180 -1.24 8.26 17.88
CA LEU A 180 -0.04 7.56 17.44
C LEU A 180 0.65 8.28 16.28
N SER A 181 1.98 8.10 16.19
CA SER A 181 2.76 8.66 15.10
C SER A 181 2.51 7.93 13.77
N CYS A 182 2.38 8.69 12.67
CA CYS A 182 2.40 8.15 11.32
C CYS A 182 3.81 8.13 10.69
N LYS A 183 4.88 8.42 11.47
CA LYS A 183 6.25 8.33 10.99
C LYS A 183 6.62 6.88 10.68
N VAL A 184 7.25 6.67 9.52
CA VAL A 184 7.78 5.37 9.09
C VAL A 184 9.31 5.37 9.13
N GLN A 185 9.92 4.19 9.22
CA GLN A 185 11.36 4.04 9.33
C GLN A 185 12.06 3.94 7.98
N TRP A 186 11.35 3.50 6.94
CA TRP A 186 11.84 3.47 5.56
C TRP A 186 10.69 3.56 4.57
N GLY A 187 11.02 3.93 3.33
CA GLY A 187 10.11 3.92 2.20
C GLY A 187 10.78 3.40 0.95
N VAL A 188 10.02 2.67 0.14
CA VAL A 188 10.45 2.15 -1.16
C VAL A 188 9.52 2.68 -2.24
N GLY A 189 9.94 3.71 -2.94
CA GLY A 189 9.21 4.27 -4.09
C GLY A 189 9.69 3.58 -5.38
N ILE A 190 8.81 2.81 -6.02
CA ILE A 190 9.08 2.14 -7.29
C ILE A 190 8.53 3.00 -8.42
N TYR A 191 9.38 3.41 -9.36
CA TYR A 191 9.06 4.35 -10.47
C TYR A 191 8.05 5.44 -10.05
N PRO A 192 8.32 6.22 -8.98
CA PRO A 192 7.37 7.16 -8.44
C PRO A 192 7.00 8.23 -9.47
N ALA A 193 5.71 8.57 -9.54
CA ALA A 193 5.22 9.59 -10.46
C ALA A 193 5.50 11.00 -9.92
N TYR A 194 6.66 11.57 -10.24
CA TYR A 194 7.07 12.90 -9.74
C TYR A 194 6.28 14.07 -10.32
N ALA A 195 5.76 13.90 -11.53
CA ALA A 195 5.07 14.95 -12.27
C ALA A 195 3.54 14.97 -12.05
N LEU A 196 3.07 14.49 -10.91
CA LEU A 196 1.67 14.66 -10.52
C LEU A 196 1.45 16.09 -10.05
N THR A 197 1.48 17.02 -10.99
CA THR A 197 1.03 18.37 -10.74
C THR A 197 -0.49 18.39 -10.60
N ASP A 198 -1.00 19.23 -9.71
CA ASP A 198 -2.45 19.43 -9.50
C ASP A 198 -3.01 20.40 -10.54
N GLY A 199 -2.66 20.20 -11.81
CA GLY A 199 -3.14 20.99 -12.93
C GLY A 199 -4.15 20.24 -13.77
#